data_b68b39d99f7eab6dffc6f5eda62c3677
#
_entry.id   b68b39d99f7eab6dffc6f5eda62c3677
#
_cell.length_a   1.000
_cell.length_b   1.000
_cell.length_c   1.000
_cell.angle_alpha   90.00
_cell.angle_beta   90.00
_cell.angle_gamma   90.00
#
_symmetry.space_group_name_H-M   'P 1'
#
loop_
_entity.id
_entity.type
_entity.pdbx_description
1 polymer ?
#
loop_
_entity_poly.entity_id
_entity_poly.type
_entity_poly.pdbx_seq_one_letter_code
_entity_poly.pdbx_strand_id
1 'polypeptide(L)'
;MALRIDLCAVRTYMKAMTIRPILTVPNPILKQVSKPVEKVTDETRALMDDMLETMYAAPGIGLAAVQIGVPLNVIVMDLSKQDEKPNPQYFINPEILEKVEELKPYEEGCLSVPDVFDEIDRPEKVKIRYQDYDGKQVEEWAEGLYAVCIQHEMDHLKGILFIDYLSRLKRGRAVKKVQKGEKLKVAM
;
A
#
# COMPACT_ATOMS: atom_id res chain seq x y z
N MET A 1 -14.88 38.84 -35.32
CA MET A 1 -15.68 37.71 -34.71
C MET A 1 -14.79 37.04 -33.66
N ALA A 2 -14.94 37.43 -32.41
CA ALA A 2 -14.06 36.95 -31.32
C ALA A 2 -14.66 35.69 -30.74
N LEU A 3 -13.90 34.59 -30.80
CA LEU A 3 -14.25 33.32 -30.11
C LEU A 3 -14.19 33.56 -28.58
N ARG A 4 -15.34 33.60 -27.94
CA ARG A 4 -15.42 33.50 -26.49
C ARG A 4 -15.12 32.06 -26.10
N ILE A 5 -13.93 31.81 -25.59
CA ILE A 5 -13.61 30.55 -24.89
C ILE A 5 -14.38 30.59 -23.58
N ASP A 6 -15.32 29.68 -23.44
CA ASP A 6 -16.13 29.52 -22.24
C ASP A 6 -15.26 28.95 -21.12
N LEU A 7 -14.75 29.84 -20.26
CA LEU A 7 -13.91 29.50 -19.10
C LEU A 7 -14.66 28.69 -18.02
N CYS A 8 -15.95 28.38 -18.21
CA CYS A 8 -16.75 27.62 -17.25
C CYS A 8 -16.60 26.08 -17.38
N ALA A 9 -16.10 25.59 -18.53
CA ALA A 9 -15.99 24.14 -18.79
C ALA A 9 -14.69 23.50 -18.29
N VAL A 10 -13.70 24.28 -17.84
CA VAL A 10 -12.39 23.77 -17.37
C VAL A 10 -12.34 23.59 -15.84
N ARG A 11 -13.43 23.89 -15.14
CA ARG A 11 -13.47 23.80 -13.65
C ARG A 11 -13.96 22.45 -13.11
N THR A 12 -13.97 21.42 -13.92
CA THR A 12 -14.43 20.10 -13.52
C THR A 12 -13.22 19.16 -13.40
N TYR A 13 -13.00 18.65 -12.17
CA TYR A 13 -12.07 17.56 -11.79
C TYR A 13 -10.58 17.90 -11.53
N MET A 14 -10.31 18.94 -10.76
CA MET A 14 -9.20 18.82 -9.83
C MET A 14 -9.78 18.54 -8.44
N LYS A 15 -10.18 17.30 -8.18
CA LYS A 15 -10.38 16.85 -6.80
C LYS A 15 -9.02 16.97 -6.13
N ALA A 16 -8.90 17.86 -5.13
CA ALA A 16 -7.66 17.99 -4.37
C ALA A 16 -7.31 16.61 -3.80
N MET A 17 -6.12 16.10 -4.13
CA MET A 17 -5.58 14.89 -3.54
C MET A 17 -5.55 15.08 -2.02
N THR A 18 -5.98 14.09 -1.27
CA THR A 18 -6.18 14.21 0.17
C THR A 18 -5.30 13.21 0.90
N ILE A 19 -4.38 13.72 1.72
CA ILE A 19 -3.63 12.86 2.66
C ILE A 19 -4.61 12.27 3.67
N ARG A 20 -4.65 10.94 3.74
CA ARG A 20 -5.55 10.19 4.63
C ARG A 20 -4.80 9.67 5.86
N PRO A 21 -5.47 9.55 7.01
CA PRO A 21 -4.85 8.96 8.19
C PRO A 21 -4.53 7.47 7.94
N ILE A 22 -3.28 7.07 8.24
CA ILE A 22 -2.88 5.67 8.20
C ILE A 22 -3.28 5.01 9.52
N LEU A 23 -4.01 3.92 9.43
CA LEU A 23 -4.41 3.12 10.58
C LEU A 23 -3.22 2.32 11.11
N THR A 24 -3.08 2.27 12.43
CA THR A 24 -2.01 1.51 13.08
C THR A 24 -2.57 0.39 13.95
N VAL A 25 -1.72 -0.62 14.25
CA VAL A 25 -2.11 -1.71 15.16
C VAL A 25 -2.44 -1.14 16.56
N PRO A 26 -3.50 -1.65 17.22
CA PRO A 26 -4.28 -2.84 16.92
C PRO A 26 -5.64 -2.57 16.22
N ASN A 27 -5.72 -1.59 15.31
CA ASN A 27 -6.99 -1.27 14.64
C ASN A 27 -7.57 -2.51 13.94
N PRO A 28 -8.83 -2.90 14.21
CA PRO A 28 -9.42 -4.14 13.67
C PRO A 28 -9.64 -4.11 12.15
N ILE A 29 -9.70 -2.94 11.53
CA ILE A 29 -9.82 -2.80 10.07
C ILE A 29 -8.62 -3.44 9.36
N LEU A 30 -7.41 -3.33 9.94
CA LEU A 30 -6.19 -3.95 9.40
C LEU A 30 -6.24 -5.50 9.33
N LYS A 31 -7.24 -6.12 9.96
CA LYS A 31 -7.46 -7.57 9.94
C LYS A 31 -8.61 -7.99 9.02
N GLN A 32 -9.21 -7.06 8.31
CA GLN A 32 -10.24 -7.36 7.34
C GLN A 32 -9.64 -7.88 6.04
N VAL A 33 -10.30 -8.85 5.43
CA VAL A 33 -10.01 -9.28 4.06
C VAL A 33 -10.62 -8.25 3.11
N SER A 34 -9.80 -7.70 2.25
CA SER A 34 -10.21 -6.72 1.24
C SER A 34 -11.07 -7.35 0.15
N LYS A 35 -11.97 -6.56 -0.40
CA LYS A 35 -12.85 -6.98 -1.49
C LYS A 35 -12.22 -6.66 -2.84
N PRO A 36 -12.47 -7.47 -3.87
CA PRO A 36 -12.02 -7.15 -5.22
C PRO A 36 -12.71 -5.89 -5.75
N VAL A 37 -12.01 -5.16 -6.60
CA VAL A 37 -12.56 -4.06 -7.40
C VAL A 37 -13.22 -4.67 -8.64
N GLU A 38 -14.51 -4.47 -8.82
CA GLU A 38 -15.24 -5.02 -9.97
C GLU A 38 -14.89 -4.31 -11.27
N LYS A 39 -14.70 -2.98 -11.20
CA LYS A 39 -14.36 -2.14 -12.35
C LYS A 39 -13.52 -0.95 -11.90
N VAL A 40 -12.50 -0.65 -12.67
CA VAL A 40 -11.68 0.56 -12.47
C VAL A 40 -12.47 1.77 -12.94
N THR A 41 -12.88 2.61 -11.99
CA THR A 41 -13.63 3.85 -12.21
C THR A 41 -12.80 5.06 -11.83
N ASP A 42 -13.30 6.26 -12.05
CA ASP A 42 -12.64 7.49 -11.63
C ASP A 42 -12.54 7.59 -10.08
N GLU A 43 -13.49 6.99 -9.35
CA GLU A 43 -13.41 6.87 -7.88
C GLU A 43 -12.26 5.95 -7.46
N THR A 44 -12.01 4.85 -8.20
CA THR A 44 -10.87 3.97 -7.96
C THR A 44 -9.56 4.69 -8.22
N ARG A 45 -9.48 5.47 -9.30
CA ARG A 45 -8.29 6.30 -9.61
C ARG A 45 -8.06 7.37 -8.55
N ALA A 46 -9.11 8.09 -8.16
CA ALA A 46 -9.02 9.08 -7.08
C ALA A 46 -8.59 8.47 -5.73
N LEU A 47 -8.98 7.23 -5.43
CA LEU A 47 -8.49 6.51 -4.27
C LEU A 47 -7.00 6.21 -4.38
N MET A 48 -6.53 5.74 -5.54
CA MET A 48 -5.12 5.45 -5.78
C MET A 48 -4.25 6.72 -5.69
N ASP A 49 -4.74 7.85 -6.18
CA ASP A 49 -4.06 9.15 -6.09
C ASP A 49 -3.96 9.60 -4.62
N ASP A 50 -5.05 9.54 -3.85
CA ASP A 50 -5.04 9.84 -2.40
C ASP A 50 -4.08 8.89 -1.64
N MET A 51 -4.03 7.59 -2.02
CA MET A 51 -3.13 6.61 -1.42
C MET A 51 -1.66 6.95 -1.70
N LEU A 52 -1.34 7.31 -2.94
CA LEU A 52 0.02 7.66 -3.34
C LEU A 52 0.53 8.89 -2.57
N GLU A 53 -0.26 9.96 -2.49
CA GLU A 53 0.06 11.14 -1.70
C GLU A 53 0.24 10.82 -0.21
N THR A 54 -0.64 9.97 0.32
CA THR A 54 -0.56 9.51 1.71
C THR A 54 0.73 8.74 1.97
N MET A 55 1.09 7.84 1.04
CA MET A 55 2.32 7.05 1.10
C MET A 55 3.57 7.94 1.11
N TYR A 56 3.62 8.92 0.19
CA TYR A 56 4.77 9.85 0.12
C TYR A 56 4.88 10.74 1.36
N ALA A 57 3.74 11.20 1.90
CA ALA A 57 3.73 11.99 3.14
C ALA A 57 4.21 11.21 4.37
N ALA A 58 4.10 9.89 4.35
CA ALA A 58 4.52 8.98 5.42
C ALA A 58 5.88 8.30 5.17
N PRO A 59 6.75 8.85 4.32
CA PRO A 59 7.90 8.27 3.62
C PRO A 59 7.87 6.73 3.48
N GLY A 60 6.78 6.22 2.90
CA GLY A 60 6.61 4.80 2.58
C GLY A 60 6.98 4.49 1.13
N ILE A 61 7.21 3.21 0.83
CA ILE A 61 7.45 2.67 -0.52
C ILE A 61 6.31 1.82 -1.04
N GLY A 62 5.33 1.51 -0.18
CA GLY A 62 4.10 0.78 -0.48
C GLY A 62 2.98 1.16 0.47
N LEU A 63 1.73 1.02 0.00
CA LEU A 63 0.53 1.24 0.80
C LEU A 63 -0.64 0.46 0.21
N ALA A 64 -1.32 -0.33 1.06
CA ALA A 64 -2.57 -1.00 0.72
C ALA A 64 -3.79 -0.19 1.18
N ALA A 65 -4.87 -0.21 0.42
CA ALA A 65 -6.06 0.60 0.70
C ALA A 65 -6.68 0.34 2.08
N VAL A 66 -6.58 -0.88 2.60
CA VAL A 66 -7.07 -1.22 3.95
C VAL A 66 -6.36 -0.43 5.05
N GLN A 67 -5.11 -0.01 4.84
CA GLN A 67 -4.34 0.79 5.80
C GLN A 67 -4.89 2.22 5.96
N ILE A 68 -5.64 2.71 5.00
CA ILE A 68 -6.38 3.98 5.09
C ILE A 68 -7.89 3.78 5.32
N GLY A 69 -8.28 2.59 5.78
CA GLY A 69 -9.67 2.27 6.15
C GLY A 69 -10.58 1.88 4.99
N VAL A 70 -10.02 1.59 3.81
CA VAL A 70 -10.77 1.18 2.61
C VAL A 70 -10.42 -0.27 2.27
N PRO A 71 -11.22 -1.28 2.67
CA PRO A 71 -10.91 -2.70 2.46
C PRO A 71 -11.20 -3.13 1.01
N LEU A 72 -10.44 -2.58 0.06
CA LEU A 72 -10.45 -2.94 -1.37
C LEU A 72 -9.09 -3.51 -1.78
N ASN A 73 -9.08 -4.38 -2.78
CA ASN A 73 -7.86 -4.96 -3.34
C ASN A 73 -7.14 -3.94 -4.24
N VAL A 74 -6.56 -2.92 -3.60
CA VAL A 74 -5.81 -1.85 -4.24
C VAL A 74 -4.52 -1.61 -3.46
N ILE A 75 -3.40 -1.53 -4.18
CA ILE A 75 -2.06 -1.24 -3.66
C ILE A 75 -1.44 -0.14 -4.52
N VAL A 76 -0.68 0.75 -3.90
CA VAL A 76 0.23 1.67 -4.57
C VAL A 76 1.65 1.43 -4.07
N MET A 77 2.64 1.55 -4.96
CA MET A 77 4.05 1.39 -4.64
C MET A 77 4.89 2.38 -5.45
N ASP A 78 6.00 2.82 -4.86
CA ASP A 78 7.08 3.51 -5.57
C ASP A 78 8.41 3.12 -4.93
N LEU A 79 9.25 2.43 -5.70
CA LEU A 79 10.55 1.95 -5.28
C LEU A 79 11.70 2.84 -5.78
N SER A 80 11.39 3.98 -6.41
CA SER A 80 12.40 4.95 -6.82
C SER A 80 13.14 5.52 -5.61
N LYS A 81 14.43 5.75 -5.76
CA LYS A 81 15.22 6.36 -4.69
C LYS A 81 14.92 7.86 -4.59
N GLN A 82 15.30 8.44 -3.47
CA GLN A 82 15.00 9.84 -3.14
C GLN A 82 15.56 10.86 -4.16
N ASP A 83 16.63 10.50 -4.88
CA ASP A 83 17.28 11.28 -5.93
C ASP A 83 16.84 10.90 -7.35
N GLU A 84 15.94 9.93 -7.50
CA GLU A 84 15.40 9.48 -8.75
C GLU A 84 14.04 10.13 -9.04
N LYS A 85 13.64 10.14 -10.30
CA LYS A 85 12.30 10.57 -10.67
C LYS A 85 11.27 9.57 -10.13
N PRO A 86 10.19 10.01 -9.46
CA PRO A 86 9.13 9.13 -9.00
C PRO A 86 8.60 8.23 -10.14
N ASN A 87 8.41 6.95 -9.80
CA ASN A 87 7.89 5.92 -10.70
C ASN A 87 6.77 5.13 -10.01
N PRO A 88 5.61 5.76 -9.71
CA PRO A 88 4.53 5.11 -9.01
C PRO A 88 3.93 3.97 -9.80
N GLN A 89 3.64 2.88 -9.11
CA GLN A 89 3.00 1.69 -9.64
C GLN A 89 1.70 1.42 -8.89
N TYR A 90 0.70 0.91 -9.60
CA TYR A 90 -0.65 0.69 -9.11
C TYR A 90 -1.07 -0.74 -9.39
N PHE A 91 -1.61 -1.40 -8.36
CA PHE A 91 -1.98 -2.81 -8.42
C PHE A 91 -3.42 -2.97 -7.96
N ILE A 92 -4.30 -3.28 -8.88
CA ILE A 92 -5.70 -3.55 -8.62
C ILE A 92 -5.94 -5.05 -8.78
N ASN A 93 -6.55 -5.68 -7.77
CA ASN A 93 -6.80 -7.11 -7.70
C ASN A 93 -5.54 -7.96 -7.96
N PRO A 94 -4.41 -7.69 -7.27
CA PRO A 94 -3.20 -8.45 -7.51
C PRO A 94 -3.33 -9.90 -7.05
N GLU A 95 -2.77 -10.81 -7.85
CA GLU A 95 -2.67 -12.25 -7.59
C GLU A 95 -1.23 -12.73 -7.78
N ILE A 96 -0.77 -13.64 -6.92
CA ILE A 96 0.46 -14.39 -7.16
C ILE A 96 0.09 -15.63 -7.96
N LEU A 97 0.62 -15.75 -9.18
CA LEU A 97 0.44 -16.88 -10.07
C LEU A 97 1.45 -17.99 -9.80
N GLU A 98 2.69 -17.60 -9.58
CA GLU A 98 3.82 -18.50 -9.36
C GLU A 98 4.76 -17.87 -8.31
N LYS A 99 5.48 -18.71 -7.59
CA LYS A 99 6.53 -18.29 -6.66
C LYS A 99 7.68 -19.30 -6.69
N VAL A 100 8.90 -18.82 -6.53
CA VAL A 100 10.05 -19.70 -6.32
C VAL A 100 10.04 -20.27 -4.90
N GLU A 101 10.62 -21.44 -4.70
CA GLU A 101 10.73 -22.06 -3.39
C GLU A 101 11.82 -21.42 -2.51
N GLU A 102 12.80 -20.77 -3.14
CA GLU A 102 13.89 -20.11 -2.43
C GLU A 102 13.35 -18.93 -1.62
N LEU A 103 13.55 -18.99 -0.31
CA LEU A 103 13.20 -17.93 0.62
C LEU A 103 14.46 -17.13 0.95
N LYS A 104 14.31 -15.80 1.05
CA LYS A 104 15.35 -14.91 1.54
C LYS A 104 14.84 -14.06 2.68
N PRO A 105 15.65 -13.91 3.75
CA PRO A 105 15.33 -12.97 4.82
C PRO A 105 15.43 -11.54 4.32
N TYR A 106 14.45 -10.74 4.68
CA TYR A 106 14.42 -9.30 4.39
C TYR A 106 13.92 -8.54 5.60
N GLU A 107 14.61 -7.46 5.98
CA GLU A 107 14.14 -6.58 7.04
C GLU A 107 12.94 -5.78 6.56
N GLU A 108 11.79 -6.04 7.14
CA GLU A 108 10.53 -5.36 6.83
C GLU A 108 10.13 -4.38 7.92
N GLY A 109 9.57 -3.25 7.50
CA GLY A 109 8.82 -2.30 8.31
C GLY A 109 7.45 -2.07 7.69
N CYS A 110 6.55 -1.41 8.42
CA CYS A 110 5.19 -1.15 7.95
C CYS A 110 4.67 0.18 8.50
N LEU A 111 4.04 1.00 7.66
CA LEU A 111 3.40 2.26 8.08
C LEU A 111 2.30 2.04 9.14
N SER A 112 1.64 0.87 9.13
CA SER A 112 0.67 0.48 10.16
C SER A 112 1.29 -0.07 11.44
N VAL A 113 2.61 -0.27 11.47
CA VAL A 113 3.39 -0.75 12.64
C VAL A 113 4.63 0.13 12.81
N PRO A 114 4.47 1.44 13.05
CA PRO A 114 5.58 2.39 13.04
C PRO A 114 6.68 2.04 14.04
N ASP A 115 7.92 2.33 13.64
CA ASP A 115 9.14 2.14 14.44
C ASP A 115 9.45 0.67 14.81
N VAL A 116 8.85 -0.31 14.13
CA VAL A 116 9.11 -1.73 14.31
C VAL A 116 9.63 -2.32 13.00
N PHE A 117 10.76 -3.00 13.09
CA PHE A 117 11.39 -3.73 11.99
C PHE A 117 11.74 -5.13 12.46
N ASP A 118 11.63 -6.12 11.59
CA ASP A 118 12.10 -7.50 11.87
C ASP A 118 12.33 -8.23 10.53
N GLU A 119 13.13 -9.28 10.56
CA GLU A 119 13.40 -10.11 9.38
C GLU A 119 12.26 -11.07 9.11
N ILE A 120 11.81 -11.11 7.86
CA ILE A 120 10.77 -12.00 7.35
C ILE A 120 11.31 -12.75 6.14
N ASP A 121 11.15 -14.08 6.16
CA ASP A 121 11.50 -14.93 5.03
C ASP A 121 10.40 -14.85 3.96
N ARG A 122 10.77 -14.42 2.75
CA ARG A 122 9.85 -14.37 1.61
C ARG A 122 10.44 -15.05 0.38
N PRO A 123 9.59 -15.63 -0.50
CA PRO A 123 10.01 -16.00 -1.84
C PRO A 123 10.73 -14.85 -2.52
N GLU A 124 11.96 -15.11 -2.99
CA GLU A 124 12.80 -14.08 -3.64
C GLU A 124 12.19 -13.53 -4.92
N LYS A 125 11.37 -14.38 -5.59
CA LYS A 125 10.78 -14.06 -6.87
C LYS A 125 9.35 -14.58 -6.94
N VAL A 126 8.43 -13.75 -7.40
CA VAL A 126 7.02 -14.09 -7.59
C VAL A 126 6.54 -13.60 -8.95
N LYS A 127 5.70 -14.39 -9.62
CA LYS A 127 4.98 -13.95 -10.81
C LYS A 127 3.63 -13.44 -10.37
N ILE A 128 3.32 -12.20 -10.72
CA ILE A 128 2.09 -11.53 -10.34
C ILE A 128 1.24 -11.19 -11.56
N ARG A 129 -0.06 -11.14 -11.34
CA ARG A 129 -1.05 -10.60 -12.26
C ARG A 129 -1.90 -9.56 -11.54
N TYR A 130 -2.17 -8.44 -12.20
CA TYR A 130 -2.95 -7.35 -11.65
C TYR A 130 -3.54 -6.48 -12.76
N GLN A 131 -4.42 -5.55 -12.41
CA GLN A 131 -4.80 -4.45 -13.30
C GLN A 131 -4.04 -3.19 -12.88
N ASP A 132 -3.54 -2.45 -13.88
CA ASP A 132 -2.86 -1.18 -13.69
C ASP A 132 -3.84 -0.02 -13.44
N TYR A 133 -3.33 1.22 -13.36
CA TYR A 133 -4.12 2.45 -13.17
C TYR A 133 -5.25 2.61 -14.20
N ASP A 134 -5.04 2.17 -15.43
CA ASP A 134 -6.00 2.27 -16.53
C ASP A 134 -6.95 1.07 -16.59
N GLY A 135 -6.76 0.06 -15.74
CA GLY A 135 -7.52 -1.19 -15.72
C GLY A 135 -7.03 -2.23 -16.72
N LYS A 136 -5.84 -2.01 -17.31
CA LYS A 136 -5.22 -2.99 -18.21
C LYS A 136 -4.59 -4.11 -17.40
N GLN A 137 -4.82 -5.37 -17.81
CA GLN A 137 -4.20 -6.53 -17.17
C GLN A 137 -2.71 -6.61 -17.51
N VAL A 138 -1.90 -6.81 -16.48
CA VAL A 138 -0.45 -6.97 -16.53
C VAL A 138 -0.07 -8.29 -15.86
N GLU A 139 0.88 -9.01 -16.45
CA GLU A 139 1.54 -10.16 -15.82
C GLU A 139 3.05 -9.95 -15.91
N GLU A 140 3.74 -10.09 -14.79
CA GLU A 140 5.19 -9.94 -14.74
C GLU A 140 5.82 -10.68 -13.58
N TRP A 141 7.13 -10.81 -13.60
CA TRP A 141 7.92 -11.28 -12.49
C TRP A 141 8.42 -10.13 -11.63
N ALA A 142 8.14 -10.19 -10.34
CA ALA A 142 8.74 -9.32 -9.33
C ALA A 142 9.92 -10.04 -8.67
N GLU A 143 11.05 -9.34 -8.49
CA GLU A 143 12.30 -9.86 -7.91
C GLU A 143 12.87 -8.87 -6.88
N GLY A 144 13.65 -9.38 -5.92
CA GLY A 144 14.34 -8.56 -4.92
C GLY A 144 13.37 -7.70 -4.10
N LEU A 145 13.69 -6.41 -3.90
CA LEU A 145 12.85 -5.49 -3.12
C LEU A 145 11.43 -5.38 -3.67
N TYR A 146 11.26 -5.45 -4.99
CA TYR A 146 9.94 -5.44 -5.60
C TYR A 146 9.11 -6.65 -5.17
N ALA A 147 9.70 -7.86 -5.19
CA ALA A 147 9.01 -9.07 -4.74
C ALA A 147 8.65 -9.00 -3.25
N VAL A 148 9.52 -8.47 -2.42
CA VAL A 148 9.26 -8.31 -0.97
C VAL A 148 8.12 -7.33 -0.74
N CYS A 149 8.19 -6.15 -1.34
CA CYS A 149 7.21 -5.09 -1.14
C CYS A 149 5.82 -5.51 -1.63
N ILE A 150 5.70 -6.06 -2.86
CA ILE A 150 4.38 -6.49 -3.36
C ILE A 150 3.77 -7.61 -2.51
N GLN A 151 4.55 -8.57 -2.02
CA GLN A 151 4.06 -9.62 -1.12
C GLN A 151 3.62 -9.04 0.23
N HIS A 152 4.35 -8.05 0.78
CA HIS A 152 3.97 -7.35 2.00
C HIS A 152 2.62 -6.65 1.84
N GLU A 153 2.44 -5.90 0.77
CA GLU A 153 1.19 -5.19 0.50
C GLU A 153 0.02 -6.15 0.21
N MET A 154 0.27 -7.27 -0.48
CA MET A 154 -0.75 -8.30 -0.72
C MET A 154 -1.17 -9.03 0.56
N ASP A 155 -0.31 -9.13 1.56
CA ASP A 155 -0.67 -9.65 2.88
C ASP A 155 -1.69 -8.73 3.56
N HIS A 156 -1.52 -7.40 3.46
CA HIS A 156 -2.50 -6.44 3.98
C HIS A 156 -3.90 -6.67 3.40
N LEU A 157 -4.01 -7.02 2.12
CA LEU A 157 -5.30 -7.32 1.47
C LEU A 157 -5.98 -8.57 2.07
N LYS A 158 -5.21 -9.45 2.71
CA LYS A 158 -5.70 -10.66 3.40
C LYS A 158 -5.87 -10.47 4.92
N GLY A 159 -5.66 -9.24 5.42
CA GLY A 159 -5.68 -8.94 6.85
C GLY A 159 -4.45 -9.47 7.61
N ILE A 160 -3.35 -9.74 6.91
CA ILE A 160 -2.07 -10.21 7.47
C ILE A 160 -1.12 -9.02 7.57
N LEU A 161 -0.39 -8.93 8.68
CA LEU A 161 0.68 -7.96 8.89
C LEU A 161 2.01 -8.70 9.03
N PHE A 162 3.14 -8.07 8.67
CA PHE A 162 4.45 -8.72 8.80
C PHE A 162 4.72 -9.22 10.23
N ILE A 163 4.20 -8.55 11.27
CA ILE A 163 4.31 -8.98 12.66
C ILE A 163 3.57 -10.30 12.97
N ASP A 164 2.67 -10.76 12.09
CA ASP A 164 1.97 -12.04 12.27
C ASP A 164 2.88 -13.25 11.97
N TYR A 165 3.95 -13.03 11.18
CA TYR A 165 5.01 -14.03 10.94
C TYR A 165 5.95 -14.19 12.14
N LEU A 166 5.95 -13.23 13.07
CA LEU A 166 6.82 -13.23 14.23
C LEU A 166 6.27 -14.14 15.36
N SER A 167 7.14 -14.52 16.28
CA SER A 167 6.71 -15.20 17.49
C SER A 167 5.68 -14.38 18.28
N ARG A 168 4.80 -15.05 19.01
CA ARG A 168 3.77 -14.40 19.84
C ARG A 168 4.35 -13.31 20.76
N LEU A 169 5.56 -13.55 21.30
CA LEU A 169 6.24 -12.59 22.18
C LEU A 169 6.69 -11.34 21.42
N LYS A 170 7.35 -11.49 20.25
CA LYS A 170 7.78 -10.38 19.40
C LYS A 170 6.58 -9.57 18.94
N ARG A 171 5.54 -10.22 18.40
CA ARG A 171 4.30 -9.57 17.98
C ARG A 171 3.65 -8.76 19.11
N GLY A 172 3.54 -9.33 20.32
CA GLY A 172 2.98 -8.62 21.46
C GLY A 172 3.79 -7.39 21.88
N ARG A 173 5.12 -7.44 21.77
CA ARG A 173 6.00 -6.29 22.02
C ARG A 173 5.81 -5.20 20.96
N ALA A 174 5.72 -5.58 19.70
CA ALA A 174 5.46 -4.65 18.58
C ALA A 174 4.17 -3.86 18.80
N VAL A 175 3.05 -4.54 19.04
CA VAL A 175 1.76 -3.88 19.29
C VAL A 175 1.82 -2.93 20.49
N LYS A 176 2.43 -3.35 21.60
CA LYS A 176 2.59 -2.48 22.79
C LYS A 176 3.45 -1.25 22.49
N LYS A 177 4.51 -1.38 21.68
CA LYS A 177 5.38 -0.27 21.30
C LYS A 177 4.59 0.78 20.53
N VAL A 178 3.81 0.38 19.51
CA VAL A 178 2.97 1.28 18.72
C VAL A 178 1.93 1.98 19.59
N GLN A 179 1.18 1.23 20.43
CA GLN A 179 0.19 1.82 21.33
C GLN A 179 0.78 2.85 22.30
N LYS A 180 2.01 2.64 22.75
CA LYS A 180 2.71 3.60 23.63
C LYS A 180 3.07 4.88 22.86
N GLY A 181 3.57 4.74 21.62
CA GLY A 181 3.92 5.88 20.76
C GLY A 181 2.69 6.74 20.43
N GLU A 182 1.55 6.13 20.13
CA GLU A 182 0.30 6.86 19.87
C GLU A 182 -0.20 7.64 21.08
N LYS A 183 -0.16 7.04 22.25
CA LYS A 183 -0.56 7.76 23.51
C LYS A 183 0.30 9.00 23.76
N LEU A 184 1.59 8.96 23.44
CA LEU A 184 2.48 10.11 23.57
C LEU A 184 2.15 11.23 22.58
N LYS A 185 1.79 10.88 21.32
CA LYS A 185 1.39 11.86 20.29
C LYS A 185 0.08 12.59 20.64
N VAL A 186 -0.85 11.94 21.34
CA VAL A 186 -2.13 12.54 21.75
C VAL A 186 -1.98 13.42 23.00
N ALA A 187 -0.93 13.22 23.80
CA ALA A 187 -0.68 13.96 25.05
C ALA A 187 0.16 15.24 24.84
N MET A 188 0.63 15.52 23.65
CA MET A 188 1.36 16.74 23.23
C MET A 188 0.43 17.71 22.50
#